data_50a66f9f0145b56469f060cac2baac6a
#
_entry.id   50a66f9f0145b56469f060cac2baac6a
#
_cell.length_a   1.000
_cell.length_b   1.000
_cell.length_c   1.000
_cell.angle_alpha   90.00
_cell.angle_beta   90.00
_cell.angle_gamma   90.00
#
_symmetry.space_group_name_H-M   'P 1'
#
loop_
_entity.id
_entity.type
_entity.pdbx_description
1 polymer ?
#
loop_
_entity_poly.entity_id
_entity_poly.type
_entity_poly.pdbx_seq_one_letter_code
_entity_poly.pdbx_strand_id
1 'polypeptide(L)'
;MPERPRLTVYRSHKHLYAQLVDDIAGHTIIGWSTKDERLKHLKTGGDLSAAKELGTLVAADAVKKGVSRIVFDRGGYDYHGRIKALADAVRAGGVQV
;
A
#
# COMPACT_ATOMS: atom_id res chain seq x y z
N MET A 1 -15.06 0.61 11.77
CA MET A 1 -14.17 0.68 10.61
C MET A 1 -15.01 0.67 9.33
N PRO A 2 -14.71 1.47 8.33
CA PRO A 2 -15.48 1.46 7.09
C PRO A 2 -15.27 0.12 6.36
N GLU A 3 -16.28 -0.29 5.62
CA GLU A 3 -16.22 -1.52 4.86
C GLU A 3 -15.09 -1.50 3.81
N ARG A 4 -14.83 -0.33 3.25
CA ARG A 4 -13.80 -0.14 2.22
C ARG A 4 -12.96 1.09 2.54
N PRO A 5 -11.97 0.97 3.42
CA PRO A 5 -11.05 2.08 3.64
C PRO A 5 -10.26 2.38 2.37
N ARG A 6 -9.78 3.60 2.26
CA ARG A 6 -9.05 4.06 1.07
C ARG A 6 -7.55 3.84 1.26
N LEU A 7 -6.94 3.15 0.31
CA LEU A 7 -5.49 3.00 0.27
C LEU A 7 -4.92 4.10 -0.62
N THR A 8 -4.18 5.02 -0.02
CA THR A 8 -3.53 6.13 -0.72
C THR A 8 -2.06 5.78 -0.90
N VAL A 9 -1.55 5.97 -2.12
CA VAL A 9 -0.15 5.73 -2.44
C VAL A 9 0.48 7.03 -2.93
N TYR A 10 1.67 7.33 -2.44
CA TYR A 10 2.46 8.45 -2.95
C TYR A 10 3.93 8.08 -2.92
N ARG A 11 4.73 8.83 -3.64
CA ARG A 11 6.16 8.56 -3.69
C ARG A 11 6.97 9.84 -3.49
N SER A 12 8.11 9.68 -2.80
CA SER A 12 9.13 10.69 -2.73
C SER A 12 10.27 10.30 -3.66
N HIS A 13 11.37 11.02 -3.61
CA HIS A 13 12.52 10.80 -4.50
C HIS A 13 13.01 9.35 -4.52
N LYS A 14 13.11 8.70 -3.35
CA LYS A 14 13.71 7.37 -3.25
C LYS A 14 12.78 6.30 -2.67
N HIS A 15 11.61 6.66 -2.24
CA HIS A 15 10.74 5.75 -1.51
C HIS A 15 9.30 5.83 -1.94
N LEU A 16 8.59 4.74 -1.68
CA LEU A 16 7.15 4.66 -1.84
C LEU A 16 6.50 4.65 -0.46
N TYR A 17 5.33 5.23 -0.37
CA TYR A 17 4.53 5.31 0.85
C TYR A 17 3.11 4.89 0.56
N ALA A 18 2.48 4.23 1.52
CA ALA A 18 1.08 3.88 1.42
C ALA A 18 0.39 4.17 2.77
N GLN A 19 -0.85 4.60 2.72
CA GLN A 19 -1.65 4.85 3.90
C GLN A 19 -3.04 4.28 3.71
N LEU A 20 -3.53 3.57 4.72
CA LEU A 20 -4.89 3.10 4.75
C LEU A 20 -5.70 4.09 5.58
N VAL A 21 -6.68 4.75 4.95
CA VAL A 21 -7.39 5.89 5.52
C VAL A 21 -8.87 5.55 5.72
N ASP A 22 -9.38 5.87 6.91
CA ASP A 22 -10.80 5.84 7.20
C ASP A 22 -11.36 7.24 6.94
N ASP A 23 -12.02 7.41 5.79
CA ASP A 23 -12.57 8.71 5.39
C ASP A 23 -13.75 9.15 6.29
N ILE A 24 -14.45 8.20 6.89
CA ILE A 24 -15.58 8.51 7.76
C ILE A 24 -15.09 9.12 9.08
N ALA A 25 -14.11 8.47 9.70
CA ALA A 25 -13.52 8.96 10.94
C ALA A 25 -12.46 10.04 10.71
N GLY A 26 -11.98 10.17 9.46
CA GLY A 26 -11.00 11.19 9.11
C GLY A 26 -9.60 10.91 9.64
N HIS A 27 -9.21 9.64 9.80
CA HIS A 27 -7.88 9.32 10.31
C HIS A 27 -7.22 8.20 9.51
N THR A 28 -5.88 8.15 9.60
CA THR A 28 -5.08 7.08 9.01
C THR A 28 -5.09 5.86 9.93
N ILE A 29 -5.52 4.72 9.38
CA ILE A 29 -5.56 3.46 10.12
C ILE A 29 -4.15 2.89 10.26
N ILE A 30 -3.43 2.75 9.13
CA ILE A 30 -2.06 2.25 9.08
C ILE A 30 -1.29 3.03 8.03
N GLY A 31 -0.02 3.27 8.28
CA GLY A 31 0.90 3.82 7.29
C GLY A 31 2.05 2.87 7.01
N TRP A 32 2.52 2.85 5.78
CA TRP A 32 3.65 2.02 5.34
C TRP A 32 4.64 2.85 4.53
N SER A 33 5.87 2.39 4.51
CA SER A 33 6.93 3.03 3.74
C SER A 33 7.96 1.98 3.33
N THR A 34 8.61 2.17 2.20
CA THR A 34 9.74 1.35 1.81
C THR A 34 10.97 1.60 2.70
N LYS A 35 10.90 2.58 3.61
CA LYS A 35 11.91 2.78 4.66
C LYS A 35 11.75 1.82 5.83
N ASP A 36 10.64 1.07 5.89
CA ASP A 36 10.36 0.13 6.97
C ASP A 36 11.50 -0.87 7.11
N GLU A 37 11.83 -1.22 8.35
CA GLU A 37 12.90 -2.18 8.62
C GLU A 37 12.67 -3.53 7.96
N ARG A 38 11.41 -3.92 7.81
CA ARG A 38 11.04 -5.16 7.13
C ARG A 38 11.43 -5.17 5.66
N LEU A 39 11.76 -4.01 5.09
CA LEU A 39 12.14 -3.85 3.69
C LEU A 39 13.58 -3.40 3.50
N LYS A 40 14.39 -3.50 4.53
CA LYS A 40 15.82 -3.09 4.48
C LYS A 40 16.63 -3.81 3.43
N HIS A 41 16.25 -5.04 3.08
CA HIS A 41 16.97 -5.85 2.10
C HIS A 41 16.87 -5.29 0.68
N LEU A 42 15.98 -4.35 0.43
CA LEU A 42 15.81 -3.76 -0.89
C LEU A 42 16.94 -2.77 -1.18
N LYS A 43 17.46 -2.83 -2.41
CA LYS A 43 18.53 -1.93 -2.85
C LYS A 43 18.02 -0.51 -3.01
N THR A 44 16.80 -0.35 -3.52
CA THR A 44 16.14 0.95 -3.67
C THR A 44 14.72 0.86 -3.14
N GLY A 45 14.19 2.00 -2.72
CA GLY A 45 12.83 2.05 -2.20
C GLY A 45 11.78 2.46 -3.21
N GLY A 46 12.18 2.71 -4.47
CA GLY A 46 11.28 3.27 -5.46
C GLY A 46 11.06 2.46 -6.72
N ASP A 47 11.59 1.24 -6.83
CA ASP A 47 11.47 0.42 -8.04
C ASP A 47 10.29 -0.56 -7.95
N LEU A 48 10.14 -1.40 -8.99
CA LEU A 48 9.08 -2.40 -9.06
C LEU A 48 9.16 -3.42 -7.94
N SER A 49 10.37 -3.86 -7.60
CA SER A 49 10.56 -4.82 -6.50
C SER A 49 10.09 -4.23 -5.18
N ALA A 50 10.44 -2.97 -4.93
CA ALA A 50 10.01 -2.27 -3.72
C ALA A 50 8.49 -2.16 -3.67
N ALA A 51 7.84 -1.86 -4.80
CA ALA A 51 6.39 -1.76 -4.86
C ALA A 51 5.71 -3.10 -4.54
N LYS A 52 6.25 -4.20 -5.07
CA LYS A 52 5.73 -5.53 -4.77
C LYS A 52 5.86 -5.88 -3.28
N GLU A 53 7.03 -5.62 -2.72
CA GLU A 53 7.28 -5.90 -1.30
C GLU A 53 6.39 -5.05 -0.41
N LEU A 54 6.22 -3.77 -0.74
CA LEU A 54 5.33 -2.88 -0.01
C LEU A 54 3.89 -3.38 -0.08
N GLY A 55 3.44 -3.80 -1.26
CA GLY A 55 2.09 -4.34 -1.43
C GLY A 55 1.86 -5.60 -0.61
N THR A 56 2.84 -6.49 -0.55
CA THR A 56 2.77 -7.69 0.27
C THR A 56 2.61 -7.33 1.74
N LEU A 57 3.37 -6.35 2.19
CA LEU A 57 3.32 -5.86 3.56
C LEU A 57 1.96 -5.24 3.88
N VAL A 58 1.45 -4.42 2.97
CA VAL A 58 0.13 -3.78 3.09
C VAL A 58 -0.94 -4.86 3.26
N ALA A 59 -0.93 -5.89 2.41
CA ALA A 59 -1.91 -6.96 2.46
C ALA A 59 -1.84 -7.71 3.79
N ALA A 60 -0.65 -8.06 4.24
CA ALA A 60 -0.47 -8.79 5.50
C ALA A 60 -1.03 -8.00 6.68
N ASP A 61 -0.69 -6.72 6.77
CA ASP A 61 -1.13 -5.88 7.88
C ASP A 61 -2.61 -5.57 7.80
N ALA A 62 -3.16 -5.38 6.60
CA ALA A 62 -4.59 -5.15 6.42
C ALA A 62 -5.41 -6.35 6.88
N VAL A 63 -4.99 -7.55 6.51
CA VAL A 63 -5.65 -8.79 6.94
C VAL A 63 -5.62 -8.91 8.46
N LYS A 64 -4.50 -8.59 9.09
CA LYS A 64 -4.39 -8.61 10.56
C LYS A 64 -5.38 -7.64 11.23
N LYS A 65 -5.68 -6.54 10.57
CA LYS A 65 -6.65 -5.54 11.06
C LYS A 65 -8.08 -5.90 10.73
N GLY A 66 -8.31 -7.00 10.03
CA GLY A 66 -9.64 -7.40 9.62
C GLY A 66 -10.16 -6.68 8.38
N VAL A 67 -9.29 -6.03 7.63
CA VAL A 67 -9.65 -5.33 6.40
C VAL A 67 -9.53 -6.30 5.23
N SER A 68 -10.66 -6.58 4.56
CA SER A 68 -10.67 -7.50 3.41
C SER A 68 -10.89 -6.80 2.08
N ARG A 69 -11.31 -5.53 2.09
CA ARG A 69 -11.57 -4.74 0.90
C ARG A 69 -11.03 -3.33 1.07
N ILE A 70 -10.48 -2.80 -0.01
CA ILE A 70 -10.00 -1.42 -0.01
C ILE A 70 -10.37 -0.75 -1.33
N VAL A 71 -10.45 0.59 -1.31
CA VAL A 71 -10.54 1.41 -2.51
C VAL A 71 -9.13 1.95 -2.76
N PHE A 72 -8.61 1.68 -3.94
CA PHE A 72 -7.24 2.06 -4.29
C PHE A 72 -7.22 3.47 -4.89
N ASP A 73 -6.57 4.40 -4.19
CA ASP A 73 -6.38 5.76 -4.67
C ASP A 73 -4.92 5.95 -5.03
N ARG A 74 -4.64 6.07 -6.31
CA ARG A 74 -3.28 6.21 -6.83
C ARG A 74 -2.77 7.66 -6.83
N GLY A 75 -3.55 8.60 -6.28
CA GLY A 75 -3.11 9.98 -6.09
C GLY A 75 -2.79 10.72 -7.37
N GLY A 76 -3.42 10.36 -8.49
CA GLY A 76 -3.17 10.98 -9.78
C GLY A 76 -2.04 10.35 -10.57
N TYR A 77 -1.34 9.36 -10.02
CA TYR A 77 -0.31 8.61 -10.77
C TYR A 77 -0.96 7.66 -11.77
N ASP A 78 -0.27 7.37 -12.86
CA ASP A 78 -0.72 6.38 -13.83
C ASP A 78 -0.77 4.99 -13.19
N TYR A 79 -1.79 4.21 -13.58
CA TYR A 79 -1.94 2.84 -13.10
C TYR A 79 -1.07 1.89 -13.91
N HIS A 80 0.25 2.14 -13.86
CA HIS A 80 1.24 1.34 -14.58
C HIS A 80 2.48 1.17 -13.70
N GLY A 81 3.31 0.21 -14.07
CA GLY A 81 4.59 0.00 -13.41
C GLY A 81 4.44 -0.23 -11.92
N ARG A 82 5.03 0.63 -11.12
CA ARG A 82 5.10 0.48 -9.66
C ARG A 82 3.72 0.46 -8.99
N ILE A 83 2.81 1.31 -9.44
CA ILE A 83 1.47 1.38 -8.85
C ILE A 83 0.70 0.09 -9.12
N LYS A 84 0.78 -0.41 -10.34
CA LYS A 84 0.16 -1.68 -10.71
C LYS A 84 0.77 -2.84 -9.92
N ALA A 85 2.10 -2.87 -9.80
CA ALA A 85 2.81 -3.92 -9.06
C ALA A 85 2.37 -3.95 -7.58
N LEU A 86 2.23 -2.78 -6.97
CA LEU A 86 1.77 -2.66 -5.59
C LEU A 86 0.33 -3.18 -5.45
N ALA A 87 -0.56 -2.76 -6.34
CA ALA A 87 -1.96 -3.18 -6.29
C ALA A 87 -2.10 -4.69 -6.51
N ASP A 88 -1.34 -5.24 -7.46
CA ASP A 88 -1.34 -6.68 -7.73
C ASP A 88 -0.84 -7.47 -6.52
N ALA A 89 0.19 -6.99 -5.84
CA ALA A 89 0.72 -7.64 -4.64
C ALA A 89 -0.28 -7.60 -3.49
N VAL A 90 -0.99 -6.50 -3.32
CA VAL A 90 -2.05 -6.38 -2.30
C VAL A 90 -3.16 -7.38 -2.60
N ARG A 91 -3.58 -7.47 -3.85
CA ARG A 91 -4.61 -8.40 -4.27
C ARG A 91 -4.17 -9.87 -4.06
N ALA A 92 -2.93 -10.17 -4.39
CA ALA A 92 -2.36 -11.51 -4.21
C ALA A 92 -2.31 -11.91 -2.73
N GLY A 93 -2.20 -10.94 -1.84
CA GLY A 93 -2.19 -11.16 -0.39
C GLY A 93 -3.56 -11.40 0.23
N GLY A 94 -4.62 -11.42 -0.57
CA GLY A 94 -5.96 -11.72 -0.10
C GLY A 94 -6.86 -10.52 0.17
N VAL A 95 -6.43 -9.33 -0.17
CA VAL A 95 -7.25 -8.12 -0.01
C VAL A 95 -7.88 -7.75 -1.35
N GLN A 96 -9.19 -7.58 -1.36
CA GLN A 96 -9.90 -7.16 -2.56
C GLN A 96 -9.67 -5.67 -2.81
N VAL A 97 -9.19 -5.38 -4.00
CA VAL A 97 -8.85 -4.01 -4.40
C VAL A 97 -9.84 -3.50 -5.44
#